data_c67801895581bd3422bcbc82264c7b25
#
_entry.id   c67801895581bd3422bcbc82264c7b25
#
_cell.length_a   1.000
_cell.length_b   1.000
_cell.length_c   1.000
_cell.angle_alpha   90.00
_cell.angle_beta   90.00
_cell.angle_gamma   90.00
#
_symmetry.space_group_name_H-M   'P 1'
#
loop_
_entity.id
_entity.type
_entity.pdbx_description
1 polymer ?
#
loop_
_entity_poly.entity_id
_entity_poly.type
_entity_poly.pdbx_seq_one_letter_code
_entity_poly.pdbx_strand_id
1 'polypeptide(L)'
;MSYLTQKTIKKCVSFSGVALHSGLDVNICIKPEEPNTGIVFKRVDLKTNNLVFPNFMNVTNTSLNTTIENEFGTKVSTIEHLMGALFGLGIDNALIEIDNEEVPILDGSAKEFIEKIISSGIKVSDAPIKIIKINKEIEYSEGERFIKIQPSTLSLDIDFELKYKNQIIGNQRNKVKVYEDDLTDIYNSRTFCLFEDIELIKKNGLAKGGSLDNAIVVKDKEILNLQGLRNDKEFVNHKILDCIGDLYTTGYRIVASITCSQGGHYLTNKLLRKVFQNKENFSIIEIKEKNLSHTLINRNLLKSIA
;
A
#
# COMPACT_ATOMS: atom_id res chain seq x y z
N MET A 1 26.08 -4.08 -6.73
CA MET A 1 25.17 -4.75 -5.77
C MET A 1 24.03 -5.33 -6.58
N SER A 2 23.67 -6.59 -6.34
CA SER A 2 22.57 -7.23 -7.05
C SER A 2 21.25 -6.60 -6.60
N TYR A 3 20.47 -6.05 -7.54
CA TYR A 3 19.13 -5.50 -7.27
C TYR A 3 18.07 -6.59 -7.13
N LEU A 4 18.48 -7.84 -7.20
CA LEU A 4 17.63 -9.01 -7.28
C LEU A 4 17.64 -9.84 -5.99
N THR A 5 18.17 -9.23 -4.91
CA THR A 5 18.20 -9.84 -3.60
C THR A 5 17.28 -9.09 -2.62
N GLN A 6 16.83 -9.81 -1.61
CA GLN A 6 15.93 -9.30 -0.59
C GLN A 6 16.57 -8.20 0.24
N LYS A 7 15.74 -7.28 0.72
CA LYS A 7 16.15 -6.12 1.49
C LYS A 7 15.38 -5.99 2.78
N THR A 8 16.06 -5.40 3.77
CA THR A 8 15.47 -4.93 5.01
C THR A 8 16.00 -3.53 5.32
N ILE A 9 15.44 -2.87 6.32
CA ILE A 9 15.99 -1.60 6.82
C ILE A 9 17.32 -1.87 7.57
N LYS A 10 18.21 -0.88 7.58
CA LYS A 10 19.53 -1.03 8.24
C LYS A 10 19.46 -0.74 9.73
N LYS A 11 18.64 0.23 10.15
CA LYS A 11 18.43 0.65 11.54
C LYS A 11 16.94 0.73 11.82
N CYS A 12 16.57 0.51 13.08
CA CYS A 12 15.18 0.70 13.51
C CYS A 12 14.70 2.13 13.25
N VAL A 13 13.46 2.29 12.86
CA VAL A 13 12.81 3.58 12.66
C VAL A 13 11.45 3.60 13.33
N SER A 14 11.15 4.68 14.06
CA SER A 14 9.91 4.82 14.82
C SER A 14 9.06 5.96 14.27
N PHE A 15 7.76 5.76 14.40
CA PHE A 15 6.74 6.75 14.07
C PHE A 15 5.75 6.83 15.22
N SER A 16 5.25 8.03 15.47
CA SER A 16 4.19 8.30 16.43
C SER A 16 3.17 9.21 15.79
N GLY A 17 1.91 8.97 16.01
CA GLY A 17 0.84 9.79 15.48
C GLY A 17 -0.53 9.27 15.85
N VAL A 18 -1.55 9.93 15.35
CA VAL A 18 -2.94 9.52 15.54
C VAL A 18 -3.35 8.49 14.49
N ALA A 19 -4.14 7.52 14.89
CA ALA A 19 -4.82 6.58 14.01
C ALA A 19 -6.04 7.24 13.37
N LEU A 20 -6.24 7.07 12.05
CA LEU A 20 -7.28 7.78 11.31
C LEU A 20 -8.69 7.43 11.80
N HIS A 21 -8.98 6.15 11.96
CA HIS A 21 -10.34 5.69 12.24
C HIS A 21 -10.65 5.61 13.73
N SER A 22 -9.74 5.06 14.52
CA SER A 22 -9.92 4.94 15.98
C SER A 22 -9.73 6.28 16.70
N GLY A 23 -8.88 7.16 16.17
CA GLY A 23 -8.51 8.43 16.80
C GLY A 23 -7.59 8.28 18.00
N LEU A 24 -7.03 7.09 18.20
CA LEU A 24 -6.10 6.82 19.30
C LEU A 24 -4.65 7.17 18.88
N ASP A 25 -3.86 7.59 19.85
CA ASP A 25 -2.42 7.72 19.66
C ASP A 25 -1.82 6.34 19.48
N VAL A 26 -0.88 6.23 18.55
CA VAL A 26 -0.20 4.97 18.21
C VAL A 26 1.27 5.20 17.92
N ASN A 27 2.09 4.27 18.38
CA ASN A 27 3.50 4.20 18.09
C ASN A 27 3.80 2.94 17.32
N ILE A 28 4.61 3.07 16.27
CA ILE A 28 5.17 1.93 15.55
C ILE A 28 6.69 2.00 15.54
N CYS A 29 7.33 0.85 15.55
CA CYS A 29 8.76 0.70 15.36
C CYS A 29 9.03 -0.36 14.31
N ILE A 30 9.55 0.04 13.16
CA ILE A 30 9.98 -0.87 12.11
C ILE A 30 11.39 -1.32 12.44
N LYS A 31 11.61 -2.63 12.49
CA LYS A 31 12.89 -3.27 12.79
C LYS A 31 13.39 -4.09 11.61
N PRO A 32 14.71 -4.20 11.43
CA PRO A 32 15.26 -5.11 10.42
C PRO A 32 14.90 -6.56 10.75
N GLU A 33 14.70 -7.36 9.73
CA GLU A 33 14.45 -8.79 9.84
C GLU A 33 15.35 -9.60 8.90
N GLU A 34 15.48 -10.89 9.21
CA GLU A 34 16.25 -11.83 8.41
C GLU A 34 15.56 -12.13 7.06
N PRO A 35 16.31 -12.51 6.04
CA PRO A 35 15.75 -12.89 4.75
C PRO A 35 14.69 -14.00 4.86
N ASN A 36 13.66 -13.91 4.03
CA ASN A 36 12.50 -14.81 3.96
C ASN A 36 11.52 -14.72 5.14
N THR A 37 11.67 -13.74 6.05
CA THR A 37 10.70 -13.46 7.10
C THR A 37 9.44 -12.81 6.54
N GLY A 38 9.59 -11.96 5.50
CA GLY A 38 8.53 -11.12 4.99
C GLY A 38 8.25 -9.93 5.91
N ILE A 39 7.12 -9.27 5.68
CA ILE A 39 6.63 -8.21 6.56
C ILE A 39 5.77 -8.84 7.64
N VAL A 40 6.03 -8.50 8.91
CA VAL A 40 5.29 -9.03 10.06
C VAL A 40 4.90 -7.88 10.98
N PHE A 41 3.63 -7.78 11.34
CA PHE A 41 3.15 -6.89 12.39
C PHE A 41 3.15 -7.62 13.73
N LYS A 42 3.58 -6.91 14.78
CA LYS A 42 3.57 -7.42 16.17
C LYS A 42 2.88 -6.40 17.08
N ARG A 43 1.73 -6.76 17.61
CA ARG A 43 0.97 -6.00 18.61
C ARG A 43 1.69 -6.12 19.97
N VAL A 44 2.50 -5.10 20.31
CA VAL A 44 3.31 -5.12 21.54
C VAL A 44 2.50 -4.81 22.82
N ASP A 45 1.30 -4.31 22.68
CA ASP A 45 0.31 -4.14 23.74
C ASP A 45 -0.34 -5.46 24.17
N LEU A 46 -0.18 -6.53 23.37
CA LEU A 46 -0.71 -7.87 23.66
C LEU A 46 0.43 -8.82 24.09
N LYS A 47 0.15 -9.68 25.07
CA LYS A 47 1.14 -10.63 25.60
C LYS A 47 1.30 -11.89 24.74
N THR A 48 0.21 -12.33 24.09
CA THR A 48 0.15 -13.58 23.31
C THR A 48 -0.63 -13.36 22.03
N ASN A 49 -0.46 -14.27 21.06
CA ASN A 49 -1.19 -14.25 19.78
C ASN A 49 -1.09 -12.92 19.02
N ASN A 50 0.03 -12.24 19.19
CA ASN A 50 0.24 -10.85 18.83
C ASN A 50 0.92 -10.63 17.47
N LEU A 51 1.19 -11.70 16.71
CA LEU A 51 1.74 -11.60 15.35
C LEU A 51 0.62 -11.62 14.32
N VAL A 52 0.66 -10.66 13.40
CA VAL A 52 -0.30 -10.53 12.30
C VAL A 52 0.48 -10.40 10.99
N PHE A 53 0.21 -11.31 10.06
CA PHE A 53 0.89 -11.35 8.77
C PHE A 53 0.03 -10.66 7.71
N PRO A 54 0.55 -9.66 6.98
CA PRO A 54 -0.15 -9.01 5.90
C PRO A 54 -0.27 -9.96 4.69
N ASN A 55 -1.23 -10.85 4.79
CA ASN A 55 -1.61 -11.77 3.74
C ASN A 55 -3.01 -11.41 3.24
N PHE A 56 -3.22 -11.40 1.90
CA PHE A 56 -4.52 -11.07 1.32
C PHE A 56 -5.66 -11.99 1.82
N MET A 57 -5.34 -13.22 2.26
CA MET A 57 -6.31 -14.14 2.90
C MET A 57 -6.69 -13.70 4.31
N ASN A 58 -5.80 -12.99 5.00
CA ASN A 58 -6.01 -12.46 6.35
C ASN A 58 -6.72 -11.10 6.35
N VAL A 59 -7.01 -10.53 5.19
CA VAL A 59 -7.79 -9.28 5.09
C VAL A 59 -9.24 -9.58 5.46
N THR A 60 -9.71 -8.98 6.54
CA THR A 60 -11.05 -9.18 7.12
C THR A 60 -11.95 -7.94 6.96
N ASN A 61 -11.39 -6.75 6.78
CA ASN A 61 -12.14 -5.54 6.50
C ASN A 61 -11.45 -4.72 5.41
N THR A 62 -12.27 -4.15 4.51
CA THR A 62 -11.85 -3.31 3.39
C THR A 62 -12.70 -2.04 3.29
N SER A 63 -13.41 -1.68 4.36
CA SER A 63 -14.23 -0.47 4.43
C SER A 63 -13.38 0.71 4.85
N LEU A 64 -13.04 1.56 3.88
CA LEU A 64 -12.20 2.76 4.00
C LEU A 64 -10.75 2.52 4.42
N ASN A 65 -10.34 1.29 4.65
CA ASN A 65 -8.97 0.89 4.93
C ASN A 65 -8.77 -0.61 4.64
N THR A 66 -7.53 -1.07 4.69
CA THR A 66 -7.21 -2.50 4.70
C THR A 66 -6.86 -2.95 6.12
N THR A 67 -7.69 -3.85 6.68
CA THR A 67 -7.48 -4.49 7.98
C THR A 67 -7.11 -5.95 7.80
N ILE A 68 -6.03 -6.36 8.44
CA ILE A 68 -5.59 -7.76 8.53
C ILE A 68 -5.84 -8.30 9.93
N GLU A 69 -6.13 -9.60 10.03
CA GLU A 69 -6.45 -10.28 11.28
C GLU A 69 -5.83 -11.67 11.30
N ASN A 70 -5.31 -12.09 12.45
CA ASN A 70 -4.86 -13.46 12.62
C ASN A 70 -6.01 -14.37 13.11
N GLU A 71 -5.75 -15.66 13.21
CA GLU A 71 -6.72 -16.68 13.64
C GLU A 71 -7.26 -16.50 15.07
N PHE A 72 -6.59 -15.66 15.87
CA PHE A 72 -6.98 -15.37 17.26
C PHE A 72 -7.77 -14.06 17.40
N GLY A 73 -8.10 -13.38 16.28
CA GLY A 73 -8.83 -12.11 16.30
C GLY A 73 -7.95 -10.88 16.53
N THR A 74 -6.63 -11.02 16.55
CA THR A 74 -5.72 -9.87 16.65
C THR A 74 -5.64 -9.14 15.31
N LYS A 75 -5.89 -7.83 15.33
CA LYS A 75 -6.02 -6.99 14.14
C LYS A 75 -4.93 -5.95 14.03
N VAL A 76 -4.61 -5.60 12.78
CA VAL A 76 -3.91 -4.36 12.42
C VAL A 76 -4.61 -3.76 11.20
N SER A 77 -4.99 -2.49 11.30
CA SER A 77 -5.74 -1.78 10.27
C SER A 77 -4.98 -0.60 9.66
N THR A 78 -5.49 -0.07 8.54
CA THR A 78 -4.90 1.07 7.80
C THR A 78 -3.44 0.81 7.40
N ILE A 79 -3.19 -0.41 6.90
CA ILE A 79 -1.83 -0.85 6.56
C ILE A 79 -1.36 -0.39 5.18
N GLU A 80 -2.28 0.00 4.30
CA GLU A 80 -2.08 0.23 2.86
C GLU A 80 -0.97 1.24 2.54
N HIS A 81 -0.91 2.38 3.24
CA HIS A 81 0.11 3.42 2.97
C HIS A 81 1.50 2.94 3.37
N LEU A 82 1.63 2.31 4.54
CA LEU A 82 2.89 1.73 5.00
C LEU A 82 3.33 0.57 4.09
N MET A 83 2.41 -0.32 3.71
CA MET A 83 2.72 -1.41 2.76
C MET A 83 3.14 -0.86 1.40
N GLY A 84 2.50 0.22 0.92
CA GLY A 84 2.88 0.93 -0.30
C GLY A 84 4.29 1.52 -0.22
N ALA A 85 4.65 2.13 0.92
CA ALA A 85 6.00 2.65 1.17
C ALA A 85 7.06 1.53 1.16
N LEU A 86 6.80 0.43 1.86
CA LEU A 86 7.71 -0.73 1.92
C LEU A 86 7.89 -1.36 0.53
N PHE A 87 6.79 -1.50 -0.24
CA PHE A 87 6.85 -1.97 -1.62
C PHE A 87 7.72 -1.08 -2.49
N GLY A 88 7.47 0.24 -2.46
CA GLY A 88 8.20 1.22 -3.27
C GLY A 88 9.69 1.24 -2.99
N LEU A 89 10.09 1.09 -1.74
CA LEU A 89 11.49 1.00 -1.31
C LEU A 89 12.10 -0.39 -1.52
N GLY A 90 11.28 -1.38 -1.88
CA GLY A 90 11.70 -2.75 -2.07
C GLY A 90 12.14 -3.43 -0.78
N ILE A 91 11.54 -3.07 0.35
CA ILE A 91 11.77 -3.73 1.64
C ILE A 91 10.97 -5.03 1.65
N ASP A 92 11.68 -6.14 1.67
CA ASP A 92 11.09 -7.48 1.61
C ASP A 92 10.87 -8.08 3.00
N ASN A 93 11.66 -7.66 4.00
CA ASN A 93 11.63 -8.22 5.35
C ASN A 93 11.66 -7.11 6.39
N ALA A 94 10.69 -7.09 7.29
CA ALA A 94 10.64 -6.17 8.42
C ALA A 94 9.69 -6.65 9.52
N LEU A 95 10.08 -6.46 10.79
CA LEU A 95 9.17 -6.57 11.93
C LEU A 95 8.64 -5.17 12.27
N ILE A 96 7.33 -5.01 12.27
CA ILE A 96 6.65 -3.77 12.61
C ILE A 96 5.97 -3.95 13.97
N GLU A 97 6.62 -3.47 15.01
CA GLU A 97 6.01 -3.41 16.34
C GLU A 97 5.02 -2.25 16.38
N ILE A 98 3.83 -2.50 16.90
CA ILE A 98 2.75 -1.53 17.01
C ILE A 98 2.04 -1.71 18.36
N ASP A 99 1.77 -0.60 19.04
CA ASP A 99 1.15 -0.60 20.38
C ASP A 99 -0.38 -0.42 20.37
N ASN A 100 -1.01 -0.45 19.19
CA ASN A 100 -2.45 -0.33 19.03
C ASN A 100 -2.93 -1.07 17.75
N GLU A 101 -4.23 -1.06 17.47
CA GLU A 101 -4.84 -1.80 16.33
C GLU A 101 -4.68 -1.11 14.97
N GLU A 102 -4.27 0.13 14.89
CA GLU A 102 -4.27 0.90 13.65
C GLU A 102 -2.95 1.61 13.43
N VAL A 103 -2.40 1.51 12.22
CA VAL A 103 -1.18 2.23 11.81
C VAL A 103 -1.42 3.74 11.86
N PRO A 104 -0.47 4.57 12.35
CA PRO A 104 -0.65 6.02 12.38
C PRO A 104 -0.83 6.58 10.98
N ILE A 105 -1.79 7.48 10.81
CA ILE A 105 -2.10 8.06 9.49
C ILE A 105 -1.04 9.06 9.01
N LEU A 106 -0.29 9.64 9.93
CA LEU A 106 0.69 10.70 9.68
C LEU A 106 0.06 11.86 8.91
N ASP A 107 0.61 12.21 7.76
CA ASP A 107 0.09 13.27 6.89
C ASP A 107 -0.98 12.78 5.88
N GLY A 108 -1.40 11.52 5.98
CA GLY A 108 -2.38 10.90 5.07
C GLY A 108 -1.80 10.34 3.78
N SER A 109 -0.48 10.39 3.59
CA SER A 109 0.23 9.85 2.44
C SER A 109 1.27 8.80 2.87
N ALA A 110 2.09 8.30 1.94
CA ALA A 110 3.22 7.43 2.26
C ALA A 110 4.55 8.20 2.47
N LYS A 111 4.55 9.52 2.30
CA LYS A 111 5.74 10.37 2.27
C LYS A 111 6.64 10.19 3.50
N GLU A 112 6.08 10.41 4.70
CA GLU A 112 6.87 10.34 5.92
C GLU A 112 7.43 8.93 6.18
N PHE A 113 6.68 7.87 5.85
CA PHE A 113 7.19 6.50 5.93
C PHE A 113 8.42 6.34 5.05
N ILE A 114 8.35 6.76 3.79
CA ILE A 114 9.45 6.66 2.83
C ILE A 114 10.67 7.45 3.31
N GLU A 115 10.52 8.71 3.67
CA GLU A 115 11.62 9.58 4.08
C GLU A 115 12.38 9.02 5.30
N LYS A 116 11.66 8.57 6.32
CA LYS A 116 12.28 8.01 7.52
C LYS A 116 12.91 6.63 7.27
N ILE A 117 12.28 5.76 6.47
CA ILE A 117 12.86 4.47 6.11
C ILE A 117 14.15 4.67 5.30
N ILE A 118 14.14 5.59 4.32
CA ILE A 118 15.34 5.96 3.57
C ILE A 118 16.45 6.42 4.50
N SER A 119 16.15 7.33 5.43
CA SER A 119 17.15 7.87 6.38
C SER A 119 17.71 6.80 7.33
N SER A 120 16.96 5.73 7.59
CA SER A 120 17.46 4.59 8.38
C SER A 120 18.48 3.75 7.63
N GLY A 121 18.54 3.87 6.30
CA GLY A 121 19.34 3.07 5.39
C GLY A 121 18.73 1.71 5.07
N ILE A 122 19.15 1.13 3.96
CA ILE A 122 18.70 -0.17 3.48
C ILE A 122 19.83 -1.18 3.55
N LYS A 123 19.56 -2.37 4.09
CA LYS A 123 20.48 -3.52 4.12
C LYS A 123 20.04 -4.52 3.07
N VAL A 124 20.96 -4.89 2.19
CA VAL A 124 20.75 -5.90 1.14
C VAL A 124 21.27 -7.24 1.64
N SER A 125 20.54 -8.31 1.41
CA SER A 125 20.94 -9.69 1.73
C SER A 125 21.43 -10.42 0.48
N ASP A 126 21.91 -11.66 0.67
CA ASP A 126 22.26 -12.56 -0.44
C ASP A 126 21.08 -13.43 -0.90
N ALA A 127 19.96 -13.40 -0.19
CA ALA A 127 18.78 -14.19 -0.53
C ALA A 127 18.09 -13.62 -1.78
N PRO A 128 17.75 -14.46 -2.77
CA PRO A 128 17.08 -14.00 -3.99
C PRO A 128 15.66 -13.51 -3.67
N ILE A 129 15.19 -12.52 -4.45
CA ILE A 129 13.77 -12.15 -4.42
C ILE A 129 12.93 -13.20 -5.13
N LYS A 130 11.69 -13.33 -4.68
CA LYS A 130 10.65 -14.06 -5.38
C LYS A 130 9.62 -13.08 -5.91
N ILE A 131 9.12 -13.34 -7.11
CA ILE A 131 8.09 -12.55 -7.76
C ILE A 131 6.90 -13.42 -8.13
N ILE A 132 5.72 -12.81 -8.15
CA ILE A 132 4.53 -13.38 -8.75
C ILE A 132 4.44 -12.89 -10.18
N LYS A 133 4.44 -13.82 -11.14
CA LYS A 133 4.13 -13.55 -12.54
C LYS A 133 2.71 -14.03 -12.82
N ILE A 134 1.88 -13.13 -13.36
CA ILE A 134 0.52 -13.48 -13.78
C ILE A 134 0.56 -14.19 -15.12
N ASN A 135 -0.14 -15.31 -15.24
CA ASN A 135 -0.15 -16.17 -16.42
C ASN A 135 -1.40 -15.99 -17.26
N LYS A 136 -2.53 -15.58 -16.68
CA LYS A 136 -3.83 -15.42 -17.33
C LYS A 136 -4.47 -14.10 -16.95
N GLU A 137 -5.32 -13.57 -17.83
CA GLU A 137 -6.19 -12.45 -17.49
C GLU A 137 -7.25 -12.89 -16.47
N ILE A 138 -7.40 -12.10 -15.42
CA ILE A 138 -8.42 -12.31 -14.39
C ILE A 138 -9.06 -10.95 -14.08
N GLU A 139 -10.37 -10.92 -14.02
CA GLU A 139 -11.15 -9.73 -13.68
C GLU A 139 -12.09 -10.02 -12.52
N TYR A 140 -12.25 -9.03 -11.65
CA TYR A 140 -13.33 -8.96 -10.68
C TYR A 140 -14.12 -7.67 -10.90
N SER A 141 -15.43 -7.78 -11.05
CA SER A 141 -16.32 -6.64 -11.32
C SER A 141 -17.55 -6.67 -10.40
N GLU A 142 -18.07 -5.49 -10.12
CA GLU A 142 -19.25 -5.28 -9.31
C GLU A 142 -20.01 -4.04 -9.82
N GLY A 143 -21.05 -4.28 -10.59
CA GLY A 143 -21.71 -3.25 -11.39
C GLY A 143 -20.75 -2.64 -12.42
N GLU A 144 -20.61 -1.31 -12.40
CA GLU A 144 -19.69 -0.59 -13.30
C GLU A 144 -18.24 -0.55 -12.80
N ARG A 145 -18.01 -0.96 -11.55
CA ARG A 145 -16.68 -0.99 -10.96
C ARG A 145 -15.96 -2.29 -11.30
N PHE A 146 -14.70 -2.20 -11.68
CA PHE A 146 -13.92 -3.40 -11.94
C PHE A 146 -12.43 -3.20 -11.65
N ILE A 147 -11.77 -4.31 -11.44
CA ILE A 147 -10.31 -4.42 -11.43
C ILE A 147 -9.91 -5.66 -12.20
N LYS A 148 -8.96 -5.50 -13.11
CA LYS A 148 -8.47 -6.56 -13.98
C LYS A 148 -6.96 -6.66 -13.89
N ILE A 149 -6.44 -7.87 -13.86
CA ILE A 149 -5.01 -8.18 -13.89
C ILE A 149 -4.71 -9.04 -15.12
N GLN A 150 -3.65 -8.68 -15.84
CA GLN A 150 -3.23 -9.34 -17.08
C GLN A 150 -1.73 -9.67 -17.02
N PRO A 151 -1.27 -10.68 -17.80
CA PRO A 151 0.14 -10.93 -17.96
C PRO A 151 0.91 -9.68 -18.44
N SER A 152 2.11 -9.49 -17.90
CA SER A 152 3.09 -8.51 -18.36
C SER A 152 4.45 -9.19 -18.50
N THR A 153 5.38 -8.57 -19.23
CA THR A 153 6.71 -9.14 -19.45
C THR A 153 7.64 -8.95 -18.26
N LEU A 154 7.80 -7.71 -17.79
CA LEU A 154 8.77 -7.38 -16.72
C LEU A 154 8.33 -6.19 -15.84
N SER A 155 7.10 -5.71 -15.96
CA SER A 155 6.63 -4.55 -15.22
C SER A 155 5.39 -4.84 -14.38
N LEU A 156 5.14 -3.98 -13.41
CA LEU A 156 3.83 -3.77 -12.81
C LEU A 156 3.29 -2.44 -13.34
N ASP A 157 2.37 -2.54 -14.28
CA ASP A 157 1.67 -1.38 -14.83
C ASP A 157 0.33 -1.24 -14.10
N ILE A 158 -0.01 -0.02 -13.67
CA ILE A 158 -1.31 0.27 -13.05
C ILE A 158 -1.95 1.41 -13.84
N ASP A 159 -3.12 1.14 -14.42
CA ASP A 159 -3.98 2.10 -15.10
C ASP A 159 -5.26 2.25 -14.27
N PHE A 160 -5.35 3.33 -13.50
CA PHE A 160 -6.43 3.56 -12.55
C PHE A 160 -7.31 4.73 -12.97
N GLU A 161 -8.61 4.49 -13.03
CA GLU A 161 -9.65 5.48 -13.30
C GLU A 161 -10.52 5.70 -12.07
N LEU A 162 -10.69 6.97 -11.71
CA LEU A 162 -11.54 7.44 -10.63
C LEU A 162 -12.69 8.27 -11.22
N LYS A 163 -13.93 8.02 -10.79
CA LYS A 163 -15.12 8.75 -11.24
C LYS A 163 -15.92 9.21 -10.03
N TYR A 164 -16.01 10.51 -9.85
CA TYR A 164 -16.82 11.14 -8.81
C TYR A 164 -17.81 12.12 -9.41
N LYS A 165 -19.00 12.21 -8.82
CA LYS A 165 -20.00 13.22 -9.21
C LYS A 165 -19.57 14.62 -8.77
N ASN A 166 -18.79 14.74 -7.68
CA ASN A 166 -18.22 16.00 -7.24
C ASN A 166 -17.27 16.55 -8.31
N GLN A 167 -17.43 17.84 -8.67
CA GLN A 167 -16.70 18.46 -9.79
C GLN A 167 -15.20 18.68 -9.51
N ILE A 168 -14.81 18.81 -8.23
CA ILE A 168 -13.39 19.00 -7.84
C ILE A 168 -12.61 17.71 -8.01
N ILE A 169 -13.17 16.59 -7.56
CA ILE A 169 -12.55 15.28 -7.77
C ILE A 169 -12.72 14.86 -9.22
N GLY A 170 -13.94 14.95 -9.75
CA GLY A 170 -14.30 14.67 -11.15
C GLY A 170 -13.88 13.29 -11.62
N ASN A 171 -13.59 13.22 -12.91
CA ASN A 171 -13.07 12.01 -13.54
C ASN A 171 -11.56 12.18 -13.72
N GLN A 172 -10.79 11.35 -13.03
CA GLN A 172 -9.34 11.34 -13.13
C GLN A 172 -8.84 9.97 -13.58
N ARG A 173 -7.79 9.94 -14.34
CA ARG A 173 -7.10 8.71 -14.74
C ARG A 173 -5.60 8.93 -14.71
N ASN A 174 -4.89 7.97 -14.15
CA ASN A 174 -3.45 7.95 -14.24
C ASN A 174 -2.96 6.53 -14.55
N LYS A 175 -1.89 6.47 -15.36
CA LYS A 175 -1.23 5.23 -15.73
C LYS A 175 0.23 5.33 -15.35
N VAL A 176 0.73 4.33 -14.63
CA VAL A 176 2.11 4.29 -14.15
C VAL A 176 2.72 2.92 -14.34
N LYS A 177 4.01 2.90 -14.58
CA LYS A 177 4.88 1.72 -14.56
C LYS A 177 5.64 1.73 -13.23
N VAL A 178 5.16 0.93 -12.28
CA VAL A 178 5.60 1.02 -10.87
C VAL A 178 7.10 0.83 -10.68
N TYR A 179 7.76 0.05 -11.55
CA TYR A 179 9.20 -0.19 -11.45
C TYR A 179 10.07 0.77 -12.27
N GLU A 180 9.46 1.62 -13.12
CA GLU A 180 10.20 2.46 -14.07
C GLU A 180 9.99 3.96 -13.83
N ASP A 181 8.74 4.36 -13.55
CA ASP A 181 8.36 5.78 -13.42
C ASP A 181 8.80 6.39 -12.09
N ASP A 182 8.88 7.71 -12.06
CA ASP A 182 8.95 8.46 -10.81
C ASP A 182 7.58 8.46 -10.13
N LEU A 183 7.50 7.82 -8.98
CA LEU A 183 6.28 7.69 -8.20
C LEU A 183 6.19 8.69 -7.02
N THR A 184 7.03 9.74 -7.04
CA THR A 184 7.04 10.75 -5.97
C THR A 184 5.65 11.35 -5.74
N ASP A 185 4.94 11.71 -6.81
CA ASP A 185 3.58 12.26 -6.70
C ASP A 185 2.59 11.24 -6.13
N ILE A 186 2.76 9.95 -6.44
CA ILE A 186 1.91 8.88 -5.91
C ILE A 186 2.10 8.74 -4.40
N TYR A 187 3.36 8.63 -3.97
CA TYR A 187 3.68 8.46 -2.55
C TYR A 187 3.41 9.71 -1.70
N ASN A 188 3.38 10.89 -2.33
CA ASN A 188 3.03 12.16 -1.68
C ASN A 188 1.53 12.44 -1.67
N SER A 189 0.70 11.64 -2.35
CA SER A 189 -0.74 11.87 -2.46
C SER A 189 -1.46 11.42 -1.20
N ARG A 190 -2.25 12.35 -0.63
CA ARG A 190 -2.98 12.17 0.62
C ARG A 190 -4.32 11.47 0.40
N THR A 191 -4.78 10.77 1.42
CA THR A 191 -6.16 10.29 1.49
C THR A 191 -7.16 11.44 1.47
N PHE A 192 -8.39 11.17 1.06
CA PHE A 192 -9.41 12.21 0.88
C PHE A 192 -10.81 11.71 1.20
N CYS A 193 -11.70 12.65 1.52
CA CYS A 193 -13.12 12.39 1.67
C CYS A 193 -13.96 13.58 1.19
N LEU A 194 -15.24 13.32 0.94
CA LEU A 194 -16.23 14.36 0.77
C LEU A 194 -16.71 14.83 2.15
N PHE A 195 -16.91 16.13 2.29
CA PHE A 195 -17.37 16.73 3.56
C PHE A 195 -18.73 16.16 3.99
N GLU A 196 -19.63 15.95 3.03
CA GLU A 196 -20.96 15.37 3.26
C GLU A 196 -20.94 13.94 3.81
N ASP A 197 -19.86 13.19 3.57
CA ASP A 197 -19.73 11.81 4.05
C ASP A 197 -19.21 11.74 5.49
N ILE A 198 -18.60 12.81 6.00
CA ILE A 198 -17.91 12.82 7.32
C ILE A 198 -18.84 12.43 8.46
N GLU A 199 -20.06 12.96 8.49
CA GLU A 199 -21.00 12.62 9.56
C GLU A 199 -21.39 11.13 9.56
N LEU A 200 -21.62 10.57 8.37
CA LEU A 200 -21.93 9.15 8.23
C LEU A 200 -20.73 8.27 8.61
N ILE A 201 -19.54 8.64 8.18
CA ILE A 201 -18.30 7.94 8.51
C ILE A 201 -18.09 7.95 10.03
N LYS A 202 -18.27 9.08 10.70
CA LYS A 202 -18.16 9.22 12.17
C LYS A 202 -19.25 8.45 12.92
N LYS A 203 -20.50 8.43 12.43
CA LYS A 203 -21.58 7.61 13.00
C LYS A 203 -21.26 6.11 12.97
N ASN A 204 -20.50 5.67 11.94
CA ASN A 204 -20.01 4.30 11.85
C ASN A 204 -18.75 4.03 12.69
N GLY A 205 -18.34 4.99 13.53
CA GLY A 205 -17.19 4.84 14.43
C GLY A 205 -15.83 5.05 13.78
N LEU A 206 -15.79 5.52 12.52
CA LEU A 206 -14.59 5.74 11.73
C LEU A 206 -14.19 7.22 11.68
N ALA A 207 -12.99 7.51 11.18
CA ALA A 207 -12.40 8.85 10.98
C ALA A 207 -12.43 9.74 12.22
N LYS A 208 -12.29 9.18 13.42
CA LYS A 208 -12.27 9.94 14.69
C LYS A 208 -11.01 10.81 14.82
N GLY A 209 -9.88 10.36 14.22
CA GLY A 209 -8.60 11.09 14.16
C GLY A 209 -8.43 11.92 12.88
N GLY A 210 -9.44 11.96 12.00
CA GLY A 210 -9.37 12.71 10.74
C GLY A 210 -9.35 14.22 10.95
N SER A 211 -8.43 14.89 10.27
CA SER A 211 -8.24 16.34 10.27
C SER A 211 -7.80 16.83 8.90
N LEU A 212 -7.76 18.17 8.72
CA LEU A 212 -7.22 18.76 7.49
C LEU A 212 -5.71 18.59 7.35
N ASP A 213 -5.01 18.14 8.38
CA ASP A 213 -3.57 17.87 8.33
C ASP A 213 -3.28 16.48 7.73
N ASN A 214 -4.24 15.53 7.83
CA ASN A 214 -4.04 14.15 7.42
C ASN A 214 -5.01 13.62 6.37
N ALA A 215 -5.93 14.45 5.87
CA ALA A 215 -6.83 14.10 4.77
C ALA A 215 -7.19 15.33 3.95
N ILE A 216 -7.40 15.16 2.65
CA ILE A 216 -8.01 16.20 1.81
C ILE A 216 -9.52 16.13 2.02
N VAL A 217 -10.13 17.25 2.38
CA VAL A 217 -11.58 17.36 2.52
C VAL A 217 -12.13 18.23 1.40
N VAL A 218 -13.01 17.67 0.58
CA VAL A 218 -13.68 18.35 -0.51
C VAL A 218 -15.10 18.69 -0.10
N LYS A 219 -15.48 19.97 -0.15
CA LYS A 219 -16.82 20.44 0.14
C LYS A 219 -17.35 21.22 -1.05
N ASP A 220 -18.48 20.78 -1.60
CA ASP A 220 -19.10 21.41 -2.77
C ASP A 220 -18.11 21.61 -3.93
N LYS A 221 -17.64 22.83 -4.15
CA LYS A 221 -16.72 23.23 -5.21
C LYS A 221 -15.35 23.71 -4.70
N GLU A 222 -14.98 23.34 -3.48
CA GLU A 222 -13.74 23.78 -2.87
C GLU A 222 -13.03 22.68 -2.09
N ILE A 223 -11.72 22.83 -1.93
CA ILE A 223 -10.88 22.04 -1.07
C ILE A 223 -10.68 22.82 0.23
N LEU A 224 -11.05 22.23 1.37
CA LEU A 224 -10.98 22.92 2.66
C LEU A 224 -9.56 23.07 3.20
N ASN A 225 -8.63 22.27 2.69
CA ASN A 225 -7.21 22.34 3.08
C ASN A 225 -6.57 23.61 2.51
N LEU A 226 -6.06 24.50 3.36
CA LEU A 226 -5.50 25.79 2.98
C LEU A 226 -4.37 25.69 1.94
N GLN A 227 -3.61 24.59 1.97
CA GLN A 227 -2.49 24.36 1.06
C GLN A 227 -2.92 23.81 -0.30
N GLY A 228 -4.22 23.51 -0.50
CA GLY A 228 -4.72 22.87 -1.72
C GLY A 228 -4.19 21.46 -1.95
N LEU A 229 -4.13 21.08 -3.21
CA LEU A 229 -3.56 19.80 -3.66
C LEU A 229 -2.03 19.88 -3.80
N ARG A 230 -1.36 18.76 -3.55
CA ARG A 230 0.09 18.60 -3.76
C ARG A 230 0.46 18.37 -5.22
N ASN A 231 -0.47 17.80 -5.98
CA ASN A 231 -0.35 17.61 -7.43
C ASN A 231 -1.76 17.53 -8.06
N ASP A 232 -1.86 17.77 -9.37
CA ASP A 232 -3.14 17.84 -10.09
C ASP A 232 -3.94 16.54 -10.09
N LYS A 233 -3.26 15.40 -9.87
CA LYS A 233 -3.85 14.06 -9.86
C LYS A 233 -3.87 13.43 -8.47
N GLU A 234 -3.80 14.22 -7.42
CA GLU A 234 -3.62 13.72 -6.05
C GLU A 234 -4.67 12.67 -5.66
N PHE A 235 -5.92 12.83 -6.08
CA PHE A 235 -6.99 11.87 -5.76
C PHE A 235 -6.78 10.49 -6.42
N VAL A 236 -6.51 10.44 -7.72
CA VAL A 236 -6.27 9.17 -8.41
C VAL A 236 -4.92 8.58 -8.04
N ASN A 237 -3.91 9.40 -7.79
CA ASN A 237 -2.59 8.97 -7.36
C ASN A 237 -2.65 8.30 -5.98
N HIS A 238 -3.46 8.84 -5.06
CA HIS A 238 -3.69 8.19 -3.78
C HIS A 238 -4.33 6.79 -3.96
N LYS A 239 -5.29 6.64 -4.88
CA LYS A 239 -5.87 5.32 -5.17
C LYS A 239 -4.88 4.34 -5.80
N ILE A 240 -3.88 4.84 -6.51
CA ILE A 240 -2.77 4.01 -7.00
C ILE A 240 -1.86 3.58 -5.82
N LEU A 241 -1.57 4.49 -4.88
CA LEU A 241 -0.83 4.16 -3.66
C LEU A 241 -1.53 3.04 -2.88
N ASP A 242 -2.83 3.18 -2.61
CA ASP A 242 -3.65 2.16 -1.96
C ASP A 242 -3.56 0.81 -2.69
N CYS A 243 -3.71 0.83 -4.02
CA CYS A 243 -3.63 -0.37 -4.84
C CYS A 243 -2.27 -1.05 -4.71
N ILE A 244 -1.17 -0.30 -4.73
CA ILE A 244 0.20 -0.83 -4.55
C ILE A 244 0.33 -1.50 -3.18
N GLY A 245 -0.12 -0.85 -2.11
CA GLY A 245 -0.07 -1.38 -0.75
C GLY A 245 -0.91 -2.64 -0.58
N ASP A 246 -2.12 -2.65 -1.11
CA ASP A 246 -3.02 -3.80 -1.08
C ASP A 246 -2.45 -5.00 -1.86
N LEU A 247 -1.86 -4.75 -3.04
CA LEU A 247 -1.20 -5.80 -3.82
C LEU A 247 -0.02 -6.41 -3.06
N TYR A 248 0.68 -5.62 -2.25
CA TYR A 248 1.80 -6.12 -1.45
C TYR A 248 1.38 -7.04 -0.30
N THR A 249 0.10 -7.16 0.01
CA THR A 249 -0.42 -8.21 0.90
C THR A 249 -0.21 -9.63 0.35
N THR A 250 0.20 -9.79 -0.89
CA THR A 250 0.68 -11.07 -1.43
C THR A 250 2.03 -11.49 -0.86
N GLY A 251 2.79 -10.57 -0.23
CA GLY A 251 4.15 -10.79 0.26
C GLY A 251 5.22 -10.84 -0.83
N TYR A 252 4.86 -10.56 -2.10
CA TYR A 252 5.75 -10.63 -3.24
C TYR A 252 5.60 -9.41 -4.15
N ARG A 253 6.63 -9.12 -4.92
CA ARG A 253 6.52 -8.22 -6.07
C ARG A 253 5.75 -8.91 -7.17
N ILE A 254 4.94 -8.16 -7.91
CA ILE A 254 4.05 -8.69 -8.94
C ILE A 254 4.50 -8.17 -10.30
N VAL A 255 4.57 -9.06 -11.29
CA VAL A 255 4.74 -8.72 -12.70
C VAL A 255 3.40 -8.92 -13.40
N ALA A 256 2.74 -7.81 -13.72
CA ALA A 256 1.40 -7.79 -14.29
C ALA A 256 1.07 -6.40 -14.86
N SER A 257 -0.01 -6.33 -15.64
CA SER A 257 -0.71 -5.09 -15.99
C SER A 257 -2.08 -5.07 -15.29
N ILE A 258 -2.36 -4.01 -14.56
CA ILE A 258 -3.62 -3.81 -13.83
C ILE A 258 -4.39 -2.68 -14.48
N THR A 259 -5.67 -2.90 -14.74
CA THR A 259 -6.63 -1.88 -15.13
C THR A 259 -7.74 -1.83 -14.09
N CYS A 260 -7.98 -0.67 -13.52
CA CYS A 260 -8.97 -0.49 -12.47
C CYS A 260 -9.86 0.73 -12.76
N SER A 261 -11.17 0.54 -12.68
CA SER A 261 -12.15 1.64 -12.73
C SER A 261 -12.95 1.65 -11.44
N GLN A 262 -12.91 2.78 -10.72
CA GLN A 262 -13.62 3.02 -9.47
C GLN A 262 -13.37 1.94 -8.40
N GLY A 263 -12.13 1.40 -8.37
CA GLY A 263 -11.71 0.38 -7.42
C GLY A 263 -11.40 0.92 -6.03
N GLY A 264 -10.89 0.03 -5.21
CA GLY A 264 -10.46 0.26 -3.83
C GLY A 264 -10.11 -1.07 -3.16
N HIS A 265 -9.84 -1.05 -1.88
CA HIS A 265 -9.35 -2.20 -1.10
C HIS A 265 -10.18 -3.48 -1.31
N TYR A 266 -11.51 -3.34 -1.34
CA TYR A 266 -12.42 -4.46 -1.55
C TYR A 266 -12.18 -5.16 -2.90
N LEU A 267 -12.17 -4.39 -4.01
CA LEU A 267 -11.98 -4.97 -5.34
C LEU A 267 -10.59 -5.59 -5.48
N THR A 268 -9.56 -4.92 -4.96
CA THR A 268 -8.18 -5.43 -4.97
C THR A 268 -8.09 -6.75 -4.21
N ASN A 269 -8.66 -6.84 -3.01
CA ASN A 269 -8.65 -8.08 -2.24
C ASN A 269 -9.44 -9.20 -2.94
N LYS A 270 -10.62 -8.91 -3.52
CA LYS A 270 -11.41 -9.89 -4.29
C LYS A 270 -10.67 -10.38 -5.52
N LEU A 271 -9.97 -9.49 -6.23
CA LEU A 271 -9.12 -9.88 -7.35
C LEU A 271 -8.02 -10.83 -6.91
N LEU A 272 -7.27 -10.48 -5.84
CA LEU A 272 -6.20 -11.33 -5.32
C LEU A 272 -6.74 -12.71 -4.93
N ARG A 273 -7.84 -12.78 -4.19
CA ARG A 273 -8.47 -14.07 -3.86
C ARG A 273 -8.82 -14.88 -5.11
N LYS A 274 -9.33 -14.24 -6.16
CA LYS A 274 -9.65 -14.90 -7.44
C LYS A 274 -8.40 -15.38 -8.18
N VAL A 275 -7.32 -14.59 -8.18
CA VAL A 275 -6.03 -14.99 -8.76
C VAL A 275 -5.51 -16.25 -8.09
N PHE A 276 -5.49 -16.27 -6.76
CA PHE A 276 -4.87 -17.36 -6.00
C PHE A 276 -5.76 -18.60 -5.80
N GLN A 277 -7.02 -18.57 -6.27
CA GLN A 277 -7.88 -19.76 -6.29
C GLN A 277 -7.35 -20.87 -7.21
N ASN A 278 -6.65 -20.51 -8.28
CA ASN A 278 -6.13 -21.49 -9.23
C ASN A 278 -4.63 -21.26 -9.48
N LYS A 279 -3.83 -22.28 -9.23
CA LYS A 279 -2.37 -22.24 -9.44
C LYS A 279 -1.95 -21.99 -10.89
N GLU A 280 -2.82 -22.23 -11.87
CA GLU A 280 -2.55 -21.89 -13.26
C GLU A 280 -2.55 -20.40 -13.57
N ASN A 281 -3.17 -19.58 -12.71
CA ASN A 281 -3.31 -18.14 -12.89
C ASN A 281 -2.00 -17.38 -12.70
N PHE A 282 -1.07 -17.96 -11.94
CA PHE A 282 0.18 -17.30 -11.59
C PHE A 282 1.33 -18.31 -11.45
N SER A 283 2.53 -17.78 -11.43
CA SER A 283 3.76 -18.54 -11.12
C SER A 283 4.59 -17.74 -10.13
N ILE A 284 5.16 -18.41 -9.11
CA ILE A 284 6.16 -17.80 -8.24
C ILE A 284 7.52 -18.13 -8.81
N ILE A 285 8.29 -17.11 -9.14
CA ILE A 285 9.60 -17.25 -9.80
C ILE A 285 10.66 -16.67 -8.86
N GLU A 286 11.67 -17.46 -8.54
CA GLU A 286 12.87 -16.98 -7.87
C GLU A 286 13.81 -16.37 -8.90
N ILE A 287 14.24 -15.13 -8.66
CA ILE A 287 15.08 -14.39 -9.59
C ILE A 287 16.54 -14.80 -9.39
N LYS A 288 17.11 -15.45 -10.40
CA LYS A 288 18.55 -15.75 -10.46
C LYS A 288 19.25 -14.80 -11.43
N GLU A 289 20.43 -14.32 -11.06
CA GLU A 289 21.16 -13.20 -11.69
C GLU A 289 21.31 -13.23 -13.22
N LYS A 290 21.09 -14.36 -13.87
CA LYS A 290 21.44 -14.52 -15.30
C LYS A 290 20.36 -14.03 -16.28
N ASN A 291 19.13 -13.76 -15.87
CA ASN A 291 18.00 -13.70 -16.81
C ASN A 291 17.09 -12.46 -16.75
N LEU A 292 17.36 -11.42 -15.96
CA LEU A 292 16.43 -10.29 -15.87
C LEU A 292 17.12 -8.92 -15.89
N SER A 293 16.54 -8.02 -16.67
CA SER A 293 16.91 -6.61 -16.69
C SER A 293 16.68 -5.97 -15.32
N HIS A 294 17.46 -4.96 -15.01
CA HIS A 294 17.57 -4.25 -13.73
C HIS A 294 16.31 -3.51 -13.23
N THR A 295 15.09 -3.85 -13.65
CA THR A 295 13.90 -3.01 -13.56
C THR A 295 12.89 -3.36 -12.45
N LEU A 296 13.11 -4.39 -11.65
CA LEU A 296 12.15 -4.80 -10.61
C LEU A 296 12.16 -3.95 -9.32
N ILE A 297 12.92 -2.87 -9.31
CA ILE A 297 12.98 -1.91 -8.21
C ILE A 297 12.90 -0.52 -8.81
N ASN A 298 12.06 0.33 -8.26
CA ASN A 298 11.99 1.71 -8.72
C ASN A 298 13.32 2.43 -8.45
N ARG A 299 14.12 2.62 -9.51
CA ARG A 299 15.45 3.22 -9.44
C ARG A 299 15.44 4.68 -9.08
N ASN A 300 14.35 5.40 -9.38
CA ASN A 300 14.26 6.83 -9.13
C ASN A 300 14.17 7.13 -7.63
N LEU A 301 13.44 6.29 -6.87
CA LEU A 301 13.45 6.37 -5.40
C LEU A 301 14.84 6.08 -4.81
N LEU A 302 15.63 5.20 -5.43
CA LEU A 302 16.98 4.89 -4.95
C LEU A 302 18.04 5.92 -5.38
N LYS A 303 17.84 6.63 -6.49
CA LYS A 303 18.76 7.72 -6.94
C LYS A 303 18.69 8.96 -6.06
N SER A 304 17.56 9.21 -5.41
CA SER A 304 17.42 10.30 -4.44
C SER A 304 18.13 10.03 -3.10
N ILE A 305 18.72 8.82 -2.93
CA ILE A 305 19.38 8.33 -1.69
C ILE A 305 20.91 8.32 -1.84
N ALA A 306 21.43 8.37 -3.05
CA ALA A 306 22.88 8.44 -3.34
C ALA A 306 23.32 9.88 -3.48
#